data_4b14a0337b809a08f76c8eef21ef4b7a
#
_entry.id   4b14a0337b809a08f76c8eef21ef4b7a
#
_cell.length_a   1.000
_cell.length_b   1.000
_cell.length_c   1.000
_cell.angle_alpha   90.00
_cell.angle_beta   90.00
_cell.angle_gamma   90.00
#
_symmetry.space_group_name_H-M   'P 1'
#
loop_
_entity.id
_entity.type
_entity.pdbx_description
1 polymer ?
#
loop_
_entity_poly.entity_id
_entity_poly.type
_entity_poly.pdbx_seq_one_letter_code
_entity_poly.pdbx_strand_id
1 'polypeptide(L)'
;MLIPISAGVGLTSVSMGVLRAMERKGVSVSFYKPIAQPRSGGDQPDLTSTIIGRNSDISIAEPMMMSAAETLIGSEKMDVLLETVVERYNHINKDSEVTLIEGLVPTRKHPFANQVNAEIAKTLGAEIVFVATPGTDNPTQLKERIEVACSNFGGTKNKNISGVIINKLNAPVDEAGRTRPDLSEIFDDADSAKQANLEVMQIFNTSPIRVLGCVPWSIDLIATRAIDMAKHLKAEIINEGEIKS
;
A
#
# COMPACT_ATOMS: atom_id res chain seq x y z
N MET A 1 5.50 8.70 -3.73
CA MET A 1 4.09 8.22 -3.75
C MET A 1 4.08 6.72 -3.88
N LEU A 2 3.38 6.01 -2.99
CA LEU A 2 3.17 4.57 -3.07
C LEU A 2 1.95 4.26 -3.93
N ILE A 3 2.12 3.47 -4.98
CA ILE A 3 1.07 3.16 -5.95
C ILE A 3 0.85 1.64 -5.99
N PRO A 4 -0.32 1.15 -5.57
CA PRO A 4 -0.63 -0.27 -5.63
C PRO A 4 -0.93 -0.68 -7.07
N ILE A 5 -0.33 -1.79 -7.55
CA ILE A 5 -0.61 -2.30 -8.90
C ILE A 5 -1.93 -3.09 -8.97
N SER A 6 -2.43 -3.54 -7.83
CA SER A 6 -3.70 -4.28 -7.72
C SER A 6 -4.29 -4.18 -6.32
N ALA A 7 -5.52 -4.65 -6.16
CA ALA A 7 -6.12 -4.80 -4.84
C ALA A 7 -5.38 -5.87 -4.01
N GLY A 8 -5.41 -5.72 -2.69
CA GLY A 8 -4.87 -6.72 -1.77
C GLY A 8 -3.35 -6.73 -1.60
N VAL A 9 -2.61 -5.80 -2.21
CA VAL A 9 -1.13 -5.72 -2.08
C VAL A 9 -0.63 -5.38 -0.67
N GLY A 10 -1.52 -5.03 0.27
CA GLY A 10 -1.14 -4.64 1.63
C GLY A 10 -0.56 -3.23 1.70
N LEU A 11 -1.10 -2.31 0.88
CA LEU A 11 -0.60 -0.93 0.76
C LEU A 11 -0.46 -0.24 2.12
N THR A 12 -1.48 -0.29 2.98
CA THR A 12 -1.44 0.30 4.33
C THR A 12 -0.27 -0.21 5.17
N SER A 13 -0.01 -1.53 5.16
CA SER A 13 1.12 -2.11 5.90
C SER A 13 2.47 -1.64 5.35
N VAL A 14 2.58 -1.54 4.02
CA VAL A 14 3.79 -0.99 3.38
C VAL A 14 3.97 0.48 3.72
N SER A 15 2.88 1.30 3.67
CA SER A 15 2.91 2.72 4.05
C SER A 15 3.43 2.89 5.48
N MET A 16 2.88 2.13 6.44
CA MET A 16 3.32 2.16 7.83
C MET A 16 4.78 1.72 7.99
N GLY A 17 5.17 0.65 7.30
CA GLY A 17 6.56 0.15 7.35
C GLY A 17 7.56 1.17 6.82
N VAL A 18 7.25 1.84 5.72
CA VAL A 18 8.09 2.89 5.12
C VAL A 18 8.18 4.10 6.05
N LEU A 19 7.06 4.60 6.60
CA LEU A 19 7.05 5.69 7.57
C LEU A 19 7.93 5.38 8.77
N ARG A 20 7.76 4.21 9.38
CA ARG A 20 8.57 3.76 10.52
C ARG A 20 10.05 3.62 10.19
N ALA A 21 10.37 3.16 8.98
CA ALA A 21 11.76 3.07 8.53
C ALA A 21 12.41 4.44 8.38
N MET A 22 11.68 5.44 7.87
CA MET A 22 12.14 6.81 7.75
C MET A 22 12.32 7.47 9.12
N GLU A 23 11.34 7.36 10.02
CA GLU A 23 11.43 7.87 11.40
C GLU A 23 12.65 7.29 12.14
N ARG A 24 12.90 5.99 12.01
CA ARG A 24 14.09 5.34 12.61
C ARG A 24 15.43 5.87 12.05
N LYS A 25 15.41 6.44 10.87
CA LYS A 25 16.57 7.11 10.25
C LYS A 25 16.67 8.58 10.63
N GLY A 26 15.75 9.10 11.43
CA GLY A 26 15.70 10.49 11.83
C GLY A 26 15.17 11.44 10.76
N VAL A 27 14.52 10.92 9.70
CA VAL A 27 13.90 11.71 8.65
C VAL A 27 12.55 12.22 9.16
N SER A 28 12.32 13.53 9.07
CA SER A 28 11.02 14.14 9.36
C SER A 28 10.03 13.81 8.25
N VAL A 29 8.95 13.12 8.60
CA VAL A 29 7.97 12.62 7.62
C VAL A 29 6.57 13.13 7.88
N SER A 30 5.80 13.34 6.80
CA SER A 30 4.36 13.52 6.84
C SER A 30 3.67 12.44 5.98
N PHE A 31 2.38 12.25 6.22
CA PHE A 31 1.57 11.29 5.47
C PHE A 31 0.41 11.99 4.79
N TYR A 32 0.22 11.67 3.51
CA TYR A 32 -0.88 12.20 2.72
C TYR A 32 -1.60 11.11 1.96
N LYS A 33 -2.91 11.01 2.17
CA LYS A 33 -3.82 10.22 1.34
C LYS A 33 -4.77 11.17 0.65
N PRO A 34 -4.61 11.42 -0.66
CA PRO A 34 -5.41 12.43 -1.37
C PRO A 34 -6.91 12.15 -1.35
N ILE A 35 -7.31 10.88 -1.52
CA ILE A 35 -8.69 10.46 -1.61
C ILE A 35 -8.94 9.27 -0.68
N ALA A 36 -9.94 9.37 0.18
CA ALA A 36 -10.37 8.27 1.04
C ALA A 36 -10.93 7.10 0.22
N GLN A 37 -10.59 5.89 0.61
CA GLN A 37 -11.10 4.68 -0.04
C GLN A 37 -11.67 3.71 1.01
N PRO A 38 -12.89 3.95 1.50
CA PRO A 38 -13.49 3.14 2.54
C PRO A 38 -13.78 1.72 2.03
N ARG A 39 -13.49 0.71 2.88
CA ARG A 39 -13.69 -0.71 2.53
C ARG A 39 -15.17 -1.09 2.38
N SER A 40 -16.04 -0.48 3.20
CA SER A 40 -17.45 -0.89 3.34
C SER A 40 -18.43 0.01 2.57
N GLY A 41 -17.94 1.02 1.85
CA GLY A 41 -18.78 2.06 1.22
C GLY A 41 -19.33 3.07 2.24
N GLY A 42 -19.78 4.23 1.75
CA GLY A 42 -20.27 5.32 2.60
C GLY A 42 -19.15 6.24 3.13
N ASP A 43 -19.55 7.26 3.89
CA ASP A 43 -18.69 8.33 4.41
C ASP A 43 -17.98 7.92 5.71
N GLN A 44 -17.29 6.78 5.68
CA GLN A 44 -16.49 6.33 6.82
C GLN A 44 -15.08 6.93 6.76
N PRO A 45 -14.46 7.23 7.92
CA PRO A 45 -13.07 7.68 7.96
C PRO A 45 -12.14 6.70 7.25
N ASP A 46 -11.15 7.24 6.56
CA ASP A 46 -10.16 6.40 5.89
C ASP A 46 -9.36 5.58 6.91
N LEU A 47 -9.30 4.27 6.66
CA LEU A 47 -8.67 3.34 7.59
C LEU A 47 -7.16 3.61 7.76
N THR A 48 -6.44 3.87 6.65
CA THR A 48 -4.99 4.11 6.69
C THR A 48 -4.67 5.36 7.48
N SER A 49 -5.34 6.47 7.17
CA SER A 49 -5.16 7.74 7.87
C SER A 49 -5.49 7.61 9.37
N THR A 50 -6.56 6.86 9.69
CA THR A 50 -6.95 6.60 11.10
C THR A 50 -5.90 5.79 11.83
N ILE A 51 -5.35 4.73 11.21
CA ILE A 51 -4.33 3.87 11.84
C ILE A 51 -3.05 4.65 12.06
N ILE A 52 -2.58 5.40 11.04
CA ILE A 52 -1.35 6.19 11.14
C ILE A 52 -1.50 7.26 12.21
N GLY A 53 -2.60 8.03 12.21
CA GLY A 53 -2.84 9.09 13.19
C GLY A 53 -2.98 8.61 14.65
N ARG A 54 -3.36 7.35 14.87
CA ARG A 54 -3.40 6.76 16.22
C ARG A 54 -2.06 6.22 16.70
N ASN A 55 -1.14 5.91 15.79
CA ASN A 55 0.10 5.20 16.11
C ASN A 55 1.36 6.05 15.88
N SER A 56 1.22 7.29 15.48
CA SER A 56 2.35 8.21 15.24
C SER A 56 1.91 9.66 15.43
N ASP A 57 2.87 10.53 15.75
CA ASP A 57 2.68 11.98 15.82
C ASP A 57 2.85 12.67 14.45
N ILE A 58 2.69 11.90 13.36
CA ILE A 58 2.88 12.37 11.99
C ILE A 58 1.73 13.29 11.60
N SER A 59 2.03 14.40 10.94
CA SER A 59 1.03 15.29 10.38
C SER A 59 0.27 14.62 9.24
N ILE A 60 -1.05 14.65 9.31
CA ILE A 60 -1.96 14.00 8.34
C ILE A 60 -3.01 15.01 7.92
N ALA A 61 -3.20 15.17 6.60
CA ALA A 61 -4.33 15.89 6.08
C ALA A 61 -5.56 14.98 5.95
N GLU A 62 -6.73 15.56 6.15
CA GLU A 62 -7.97 14.85 5.88
C GLU A 62 -8.10 14.54 4.38
N PRO A 63 -8.30 13.28 3.98
CA PRO A 63 -8.47 12.93 2.58
C PRO A 63 -9.79 13.46 2.02
N MET A 64 -9.82 13.70 0.70
CA MET A 64 -11.08 13.97 0.00
C MET A 64 -11.98 12.74 0.06
N MET A 65 -13.26 12.92 0.28
CA MET A 65 -14.23 11.82 0.25
C MET A 65 -14.31 11.22 -1.15
N MET A 66 -14.43 9.89 -1.24
CA MET A 66 -14.53 9.21 -2.54
C MET A 66 -15.69 9.71 -3.38
N SER A 67 -16.86 9.95 -2.78
CA SER A 67 -18.04 10.47 -3.47
C SER A 67 -17.81 11.82 -4.10
N ALA A 68 -17.06 12.72 -3.43
CA ALA A 68 -16.69 14.02 -3.99
C ALA A 68 -15.72 13.86 -5.17
N ALA A 69 -14.72 12.97 -5.04
CA ALA A 69 -13.79 12.69 -6.13
C ALA A 69 -14.52 12.11 -7.35
N GLU A 70 -15.40 11.13 -7.16
CA GLU A 70 -16.24 10.54 -8.22
C GLU A 70 -17.09 11.58 -8.94
N THR A 71 -17.70 12.52 -8.18
CA THR A 71 -18.49 13.62 -8.74
C THR A 71 -17.65 14.54 -9.63
N LEU A 72 -16.44 14.89 -9.19
CA LEU A 72 -15.52 15.72 -9.97
C LEU A 72 -15.05 15.00 -11.24
N ILE A 73 -14.67 13.73 -11.12
CA ILE A 73 -14.22 12.91 -12.25
C ILE A 73 -15.36 12.74 -13.27
N GLY A 74 -16.56 12.39 -12.81
CA GLY A 74 -17.74 12.19 -13.67
C GLY A 74 -18.22 13.48 -14.34
N SER A 75 -17.86 14.65 -13.80
CA SER A 75 -18.16 15.97 -14.37
C SER A 75 -17.00 16.55 -15.19
N GLU A 76 -15.97 15.75 -15.49
CA GLU A 76 -14.76 16.17 -16.24
C GLU A 76 -13.97 17.32 -15.57
N LYS A 77 -14.10 17.46 -14.23
CA LYS A 77 -13.44 18.49 -13.42
C LYS A 77 -12.19 17.95 -12.72
N MET A 78 -11.33 17.29 -13.47
CA MET A 78 -10.07 16.74 -12.94
C MET A 78 -9.14 17.85 -12.44
N ASP A 79 -9.16 19.02 -13.06
CA ASP A 79 -8.43 20.21 -12.65
C ASP A 79 -8.79 20.65 -11.23
N VAL A 80 -10.09 20.74 -10.90
CA VAL A 80 -10.56 21.09 -9.56
C VAL A 80 -10.16 20.04 -8.52
N LEU A 81 -10.20 18.76 -8.89
CA LEU A 81 -9.73 17.69 -8.03
C LEU A 81 -8.24 17.88 -7.72
N LEU A 82 -7.41 18.12 -8.73
CA LEU A 82 -5.97 18.28 -8.58
C LEU A 82 -5.61 19.57 -7.80
N GLU A 83 -6.32 20.69 -8.02
CA GLU A 83 -6.15 21.90 -7.21
C GLU A 83 -6.40 21.62 -5.72
N THR A 84 -7.49 20.91 -5.39
CA THR A 84 -7.80 20.54 -4.01
C THR A 84 -6.70 19.62 -3.41
N VAL A 85 -6.17 18.69 -4.22
CA VAL A 85 -5.06 17.82 -3.80
C VAL A 85 -3.81 18.63 -3.49
N VAL A 86 -3.44 19.59 -4.35
CA VAL A 86 -2.27 20.45 -4.14
C VAL A 86 -2.44 21.34 -2.92
N GLU A 87 -3.62 21.95 -2.75
CA GLU A 87 -3.92 22.80 -1.60
C GLU A 87 -3.71 22.02 -0.28
N ARG A 88 -4.31 20.85 -0.16
CA ARG A 88 -4.16 19.99 1.04
C ARG A 88 -2.74 19.52 1.25
N TYR A 89 -2.04 19.14 0.19
CA TYR A 89 -0.64 18.77 0.24
C TYR A 89 0.23 19.89 0.81
N ASN A 90 0.04 21.12 0.34
CA ASN A 90 0.80 22.27 0.80
C ASN A 90 0.58 22.62 2.28
N HIS A 91 -0.58 22.24 2.85
CA HIS A 91 -0.86 22.45 4.27
C HIS A 91 -0.06 21.53 5.20
N ILE A 92 0.25 20.31 4.77
CA ILE A 92 0.93 19.30 5.60
C ILE A 92 2.44 19.24 5.38
N ASN A 93 2.91 19.78 4.26
CA ASN A 93 4.33 19.63 3.85
C ASN A 93 5.27 20.66 4.49
N LYS A 94 4.78 21.54 5.36
CA LYS A 94 5.55 22.71 5.82
C LYS A 94 6.78 22.37 6.67
N ASP A 95 6.71 21.28 7.44
CA ASP A 95 7.71 20.94 8.45
C ASP A 95 8.33 19.54 8.25
N SER A 96 8.08 18.89 7.11
CA SER A 96 8.60 17.55 6.81
C SER A 96 9.57 17.55 5.65
N GLU A 97 10.65 16.76 5.78
CA GLU A 97 11.62 16.54 4.71
C GLU A 97 11.06 15.64 3.60
N VAL A 98 10.15 14.72 3.98
CA VAL A 98 9.52 13.78 3.06
C VAL A 98 8.03 13.65 3.36
N THR A 99 7.20 13.76 2.34
CA THR A 99 5.77 13.41 2.43
C THR A 99 5.52 12.07 1.74
N LEU A 100 5.08 11.07 2.52
CA LEU A 100 4.62 9.80 1.95
C LEU A 100 3.18 9.94 1.47
N ILE A 101 2.98 9.76 0.17
CA ILE A 101 1.65 9.84 -0.45
C ILE A 101 1.14 8.43 -0.73
N GLU A 102 -0.06 8.09 -0.26
CA GLU A 102 -0.71 6.82 -0.54
C GLU A 102 -1.73 6.97 -1.67
N GLY A 103 -1.51 6.24 -2.77
CA GLY A 103 -2.39 6.24 -3.93
C GLY A 103 -3.67 5.42 -3.76
N LEU A 104 -4.59 5.58 -4.71
CA LEU A 104 -5.82 4.82 -4.79
C LEU A 104 -5.54 3.36 -5.22
N VAL A 105 -6.25 2.43 -4.61
CA VAL A 105 -6.22 1.02 -5.00
C VAL A 105 -7.14 0.82 -6.20
N PRO A 106 -6.64 0.29 -7.34
CA PRO A 106 -7.47 -0.04 -8.48
C PRO A 106 -8.41 -1.20 -8.14
N THR A 107 -9.71 -0.97 -8.32
CA THR A 107 -10.76 -1.95 -8.09
C THR A 107 -11.79 -1.91 -9.22
N ARG A 108 -12.64 -2.93 -9.31
CA ARG A 108 -13.75 -2.92 -10.29
C ARG A 108 -14.70 -1.73 -10.09
N LYS A 109 -14.83 -1.23 -8.85
CA LYS A 109 -15.67 -0.05 -8.54
C LYS A 109 -14.99 1.27 -8.91
N HIS A 110 -13.66 1.31 -8.90
CA HIS A 110 -12.88 2.52 -9.15
C HIS A 110 -11.88 2.28 -10.30
N PRO A 111 -12.36 2.09 -11.55
CA PRO A 111 -11.50 1.83 -12.71
C PRO A 111 -10.60 3.02 -13.05
N PHE A 112 -10.99 4.23 -12.63
CA PHE A 112 -10.24 5.48 -12.82
C PHE A 112 -9.01 5.61 -11.91
N ALA A 113 -8.81 4.71 -10.93
CA ALA A 113 -7.78 4.86 -9.91
C ALA A 113 -6.37 5.03 -10.48
N ASN A 114 -6.00 4.27 -11.51
CA ASN A 114 -4.68 4.39 -12.15
C ASN A 114 -4.49 5.74 -12.83
N GLN A 115 -5.50 6.24 -13.52
CA GLN A 115 -5.46 7.56 -14.16
C GLN A 115 -5.33 8.67 -13.11
N VAL A 116 -6.14 8.64 -12.07
CA VAL A 116 -6.08 9.63 -10.98
C VAL A 116 -4.74 9.60 -10.27
N ASN A 117 -4.22 8.40 -9.97
CA ASN A 117 -2.88 8.25 -9.39
C ASN A 117 -1.79 8.87 -10.28
N ALA A 118 -1.86 8.66 -11.59
CA ALA A 118 -0.89 9.21 -12.52
C ALA A 118 -0.95 10.74 -12.58
N GLU A 119 -2.16 11.32 -12.63
CA GLU A 119 -2.33 12.76 -12.63
C GLU A 119 -1.87 13.40 -11.32
N ILE A 120 -2.19 12.79 -10.17
CA ILE A 120 -1.70 13.25 -8.85
C ILE A 120 -0.18 13.18 -8.78
N ALA A 121 0.43 12.05 -9.17
CA ALA A 121 1.88 11.89 -9.17
C ALA A 121 2.58 12.95 -10.05
N LYS A 122 2.04 13.21 -11.23
CA LYS A 122 2.53 14.22 -12.16
C LYS A 122 2.39 15.63 -11.59
N THR A 123 1.23 15.98 -11.06
CA THR A 123 0.92 17.31 -10.52
C THR A 123 1.78 17.66 -9.32
N LEU A 124 2.03 16.69 -8.43
CA LEU A 124 2.89 16.88 -7.27
C LEU A 124 4.39 16.67 -7.55
N GLY A 125 4.76 16.29 -8.78
CA GLY A 125 6.14 15.95 -9.11
C GLY A 125 6.68 14.78 -8.28
N ALA A 126 5.81 13.85 -7.88
CA ALA A 126 6.14 12.81 -6.92
C ALA A 126 7.01 11.71 -7.53
N GLU A 127 8.00 11.24 -6.77
CA GLU A 127 8.64 9.96 -7.04
C GLU A 127 7.66 8.80 -6.81
N ILE A 128 7.65 7.84 -7.74
CA ILE A 128 6.71 6.73 -7.76
C ILE A 128 7.41 5.46 -7.28
N VAL A 129 6.81 4.83 -6.27
CA VAL A 129 7.18 3.50 -5.82
C VAL A 129 5.95 2.61 -5.96
N PHE A 130 6.04 1.61 -6.83
CA PHE A 130 4.96 0.63 -6.94
C PHE A 130 4.96 -0.33 -5.75
N VAL A 131 3.77 -0.78 -5.38
CA VAL A 131 3.58 -1.85 -4.39
C VAL A 131 2.88 -3.01 -5.09
N ALA A 132 3.53 -4.15 -5.10
CA ALA A 132 3.07 -5.37 -5.75
C ALA A 132 3.03 -6.54 -4.79
N THR A 133 2.27 -7.58 -5.14
CA THR A 133 2.31 -8.89 -4.50
C THR A 133 2.34 -9.97 -5.58
N PRO A 134 3.09 -11.05 -5.43
CA PRO A 134 3.09 -12.13 -6.42
C PRO A 134 1.69 -12.72 -6.63
N GLY A 135 0.95 -13.00 -5.56
CA GLY A 135 -0.29 -13.77 -5.68
C GLY A 135 0.01 -15.16 -6.24
N THR A 136 -0.63 -15.51 -7.36
CA THR A 136 -0.39 -16.77 -8.09
C THR A 136 0.66 -16.63 -9.20
N ASP A 137 1.19 -15.43 -9.42
CA ASP A 137 2.16 -15.20 -10.48
C ASP A 137 3.52 -15.81 -10.15
N ASN A 138 4.16 -16.40 -11.13
CA ASN A 138 5.59 -16.65 -11.07
C ASN A 138 6.39 -15.33 -11.22
N PRO A 139 7.70 -15.30 -10.91
CA PRO A 139 8.49 -14.07 -10.96
C PRO A 139 8.49 -13.35 -12.33
N THR A 140 8.39 -14.08 -13.44
CA THR A 140 8.33 -13.50 -14.79
C THR A 140 6.98 -12.80 -15.02
N GLN A 141 5.88 -13.44 -14.67
CA GLN A 141 4.54 -12.87 -14.77
C GLN A 141 4.39 -11.64 -13.87
N LEU A 142 4.93 -11.70 -12.65
CA LEU A 142 4.97 -10.55 -11.73
C LEU A 142 5.71 -9.37 -12.36
N LYS A 143 6.87 -9.60 -12.96
CA LYS A 143 7.65 -8.58 -13.68
C LYS A 143 6.83 -7.97 -14.80
N GLU A 144 6.25 -8.77 -15.68
CA GLU A 144 5.43 -8.31 -16.80
C GLU A 144 4.24 -7.45 -16.31
N ARG A 145 3.56 -7.88 -15.26
CA ARG A 145 2.44 -7.14 -14.66
C ARG A 145 2.88 -5.78 -14.10
N ILE A 146 4.05 -5.69 -13.49
CA ILE A 146 4.62 -4.43 -13.02
C ILE A 146 4.99 -3.52 -14.20
N GLU A 147 5.60 -4.07 -15.25
CA GLU A 147 5.96 -3.31 -16.45
C GLU A 147 4.71 -2.76 -17.18
N VAL A 148 3.63 -3.55 -17.24
CA VAL A 148 2.33 -3.09 -17.75
C VAL A 148 1.77 -1.96 -16.86
N ALA A 149 1.86 -2.06 -15.54
CA ALA A 149 1.41 -1.00 -14.66
C ALA A 149 2.16 0.32 -14.88
N CYS A 150 3.46 0.26 -15.18
CA CYS A 150 4.28 1.43 -15.48
C CYS A 150 3.78 2.21 -16.71
N SER A 151 3.08 1.57 -17.65
CA SER A 151 2.60 2.23 -18.87
C SER A 151 1.65 3.41 -18.56
N ASN A 152 0.84 3.30 -17.52
CA ASN A 152 -0.03 4.38 -17.06
C ASN A 152 0.74 5.59 -16.49
N PHE A 153 2.02 5.41 -16.19
CA PHE A 153 2.89 6.42 -15.57
C PHE A 153 4.06 6.83 -16.48
N GLY A 154 3.87 6.74 -17.79
CA GLY A 154 4.89 7.13 -18.79
C GLY A 154 5.89 6.03 -19.15
N GLY A 155 5.59 4.79 -18.76
CA GLY A 155 6.38 3.60 -19.09
C GLY A 155 7.59 3.37 -18.19
N THR A 156 8.24 2.24 -18.41
CA THR A 156 9.37 1.76 -17.58
C THR A 156 10.61 2.65 -17.59
N LYS A 157 10.71 3.59 -18.54
CA LYS A 157 11.82 4.55 -18.67
C LYS A 157 11.53 5.89 -17.98
N ASN A 158 10.38 6.06 -17.36
CA ASN A 158 10.07 7.28 -16.63
C ASN A 158 10.99 7.40 -15.40
N LYS A 159 11.77 8.48 -15.37
CA LYS A 159 12.76 8.74 -14.29
C LYS A 159 12.13 8.95 -12.91
N ASN A 160 10.85 9.31 -12.86
CA ASN A 160 10.12 9.48 -11.60
C ASN A 160 9.71 8.13 -10.99
N ILE A 161 9.88 7.00 -11.70
CA ILE A 161 9.66 5.67 -11.15
C ILE A 161 10.93 5.22 -10.44
N SER A 162 10.95 5.29 -9.12
CA SER A 162 12.08 4.86 -8.28
C SER A 162 12.21 3.35 -8.21
N GLY A 163 11.10 2.61 -8.31
CA GLY A 163 11.10 1.15 -8.29
C GLY A 163 9.82 0.52 -7.75
N VAL A 164 9.95 -0.71 -7.26
CA VAL A 164 8.84 -1.50 -6.71
C VAL A 164 9.21 -2.13 -5.37
N ILE A 165 8.26 -2.15 -4.45
CA ILE A 165 8.28 -2.97 -3.22
C ILE A 165 7.38 -4.17 -3.47
N ILE A 166 7.94 -5.36 -3.31
CA ILE A 166 7.21 -6.63 -3.44
C ILE A 166 6.82 -7.08 -2.04
N ASN A 167 5.53 -6.99 -1.75
CA ASN A 167 4.98 -7.36 -0.45
C ASN A 167 4.33 -8.75 -0.49
N LYS A 168 4.20 -9.38 0.66
CA LYS A 168 3.62 -10.72 0.84
C LYS A 168 4.31 -11.78 -0.02
N LEU A 169 5.63 -11.68 -0.11
CA LEU A 169 6.40 -12.70 -0.82
C LEU A 169 6.20 -14.04 -0.13
N ASN A 170 5.98 -15.09 -0.91
CA ASN A 170 5.70 -16.44 -0.43
C ASN A 170 4.42 -16.58 0.44
N ALA A 171 3.44 -15.67 0.27
CA ALA A 171 2.17 -15.81 0.96
C ALA A 171 1.38 -17.03 0.44
N PRO A 172 0.74 -17.81 1.32
CA PRO A 172 -0.21 -18.82 0.90
C PRO A 172 -1.42 -18.14 0.23
N VAL A 173 -1.76 -18.56 -0.98
CA VAL A 173 -2.84 -17.96 -1.75
C VAL A 173 -3.78 -19.02 -2.32
N ASP A 174 -5.06 -18.64 -2.50
CA ASP A 174 -6.01 -19.45 -3.25
C ASP A 174 -5.84 -19.25 -4.78
N GLU A 175 -6.60 -19.98 -5.57
CA GLU A 175 -6.60 -19.90 -7.05
C GLU A 175 -6.90 -18.47 -7.57
N ALA A 176 -7.57 -17.65 -6.78
CA ALA A 176 -7.85 -16.25 -7.09
C ALA A 176 -6.75 -15.28 -6.62
N GLY A 177 -5.63 -15.80 -6.08
CA GLY A 177 -4.50 -15.01 -5.59
C GLY A 177 -4.76 -14.30 -4.26
N ARG A 178 -5.81 -14.67 -3.52
CA ARG A 178 -6.12 -14.09 -2.22
C ARG A 178 -5.34 -14.82 -1.13
N THR A 179 -4.73 -14.07 -0.23
CA THR A 179 -3.99 -14.64 0.91
C THR A 179 -4.90 -15.50 1.78
N ARG A 180 -4.47 -16.71 2.08
CA ARG A 180 -5.17 -17.73 2.87
C ARG A 180 -4.34 -18.13 4.09
N PRO A 181 -4.52 -17.41 5.22
CA PRO A 181 -3.75 -17.68 6.45
C PRO A 181 -3.92 -19.10 6.99
N ASP A 182 -5.08 -19.70 6.75
CA ASP A 182 -5.40 -21.08 7.13
C ASP A 182 -4.55 -22.14 6.43
N LEU A 183 -3.83 -21.76 5.37
CA LEU A 183 -2.89 -22.63 4.68
C LEU A 183 -1.44 -22.43 5.15
N SER A 184 -1.19 -21.61 6.16
CA SER A 184 0.16 -21.22 6.59
C SER A 184 1.01 -22.38 7.11
N GLU A 185 0.40 -23.38 7.75
CA GLU A 185 1.11 -24.56 8.27
C GLU A 185 1.85 -25.35 7.18
N ILE A 186 1.44 -25.18 5.91
CA ILE A 186 2.03 -25.86 4.76
C ILE A 186 3.19 -25.02 4.17
N PHE A 187 3.24 -23.71 4.43
CA PHE A 187 4.10 -22.76 3.72
C PHE A 187 5.09 -21.99 4.62
N ASP A 188 5.09 -22.22 5.93
CA ASP A 188 5.94 -21.47 6.88
C ASP A 188 7.37 -22.08 6.90
N ASP A 189 8.10 -21.85 5.81
CA ASP A 189 9.52 -22.19 5.69
C ASP A 189 10.33 -20.94 5.34
N ALA A 190 11.20 -20.54 6.28
CA ALA A 190 12.09 -19.39 6.11
C ALA A 190 13.05 -19.54 4.91
N ASP A 191 13.42 -20.76 4.56
CA ASP A 191 14.28 -21.02 3.41
C ASP A 191 13.51 -20.87 2.09
N SER A 192 12.25 -21.23 2.06
CA SER A 192 11.34 -20.97 0.93
C SER A 192 11.19 -19.47 0.65
N ALA A 193 11.05 -18.65 1.69
CA ALA A 193 10.98 -17.18 1.53
C ALA A 193 12.29 -16.59 0.99
N LYS A 194 13.46 -17.12 1.43
CA LYS A 194 14.77 -16.70 0.89
C LYS A 194 14.92 -17.11 -0.57
N GLN A 195 14.52 -18.32 -0.92
CA GLN A 195 14.57 -18.81 -2.30
C GLN A 195 13.69 -17.95 -3.22
N ALA A 196 12.45 -17.69 -2.83
CA ALA A 196 11.54 -16.82 -3.57
C ALA A 196 12.10 -15.40 -3.77
N ASN A 197 12.79 -14.85 -2.76
CA ASN A 197 13.46 -13.56 -2.88
C ASN A 197 14.60 -13.61 -3.92
N LEU A 198 15.42 -14.64 -3.90
CA LEU A 198 16.51 -14.80 -4.87
C LEU A 198 15.98 -14.91 -6.30
N GLU A 199 14.93 -15.68 -6.53
CA GLU A 199 14.30 -15.84 -7.85
C GLU A 199 13.75 -14.50 -8.38
N VAL A 200 13.04 -13.76 -7.53
CA VAL A 200 12.55 -12.42 -7.88
C VAL A 200 13.71 -11.51 -8.25
N MET A 201 14.74 -11.43 -7.42
CA MET A 201 15.89 -10.55 -7.67
C MET A 201 16.62 -10.93 -8.98
N GLN A 202 16.77 -12.23 -9.29
CA GLN A 202 17.37 -12.67 -10.54
C GLN A 202 16.58 -12.22 -11.77
N ILE A 203 15.26 -12.39 -11.75
CA ILE A 203 14.38 -11.99 -12.86
C ILE A 203 14.39 -10.47 -13.06
N PHE A 204 14.41 -9.71 -11.96
CA PHE A 204 14.41 -8.24 -12.03
C PHE A 204 15.77 -7.64 -12.36
N ASN A 205 16.88 -8.37 -12.30
CA ASN A 205 18.19 -7.89 -12.74
C ASN A 205 18.21 -7.43 -14.21
N THR A 206 17.31 -7.95 -15.04
CA THR A 206 17.15 -7.56 -16.46
C THR A 206 16.03 -6.54 -16.68
N SER A 207 15.29 -6.17 -15.64
CA SER A 207 14.20 -5.19 -15.73
C SER A 207 14.73 -3.77 -15.59
N PRO A 208 14.17 -2.80 -16.31
CA PRO A 208 14.44 -1.38 -16.06
C PRO A 208 13.86 -0.91 -14.72
N ILE A 209 12.95 -1.67 -14.11
CA ILE A 209 12.33 -1.34 -12.83
C ILE A 209 13.11 -2.01 -11.69
N ARG A 210 13.63 -1.18 -10.80
CA ARG A 210 14.40 -1.61 -9.64
C ARG A 210 13.50 -2.19 -8.55
N VAL A 211 13.84 -3.35 -8.00
CA VAL A 211 13.25 -3.85 -6.75
C VAL A 211 13.91 -3.12 -5.58
N LEU A 212 13.13 -2.36 -4.83
CA LEU A 212 13.58 -1.61 -3.64
C LEU A 212 13.63 -2.51 -2.40
N GLY A 213 12.79 -3.53 -2.37
CA GLY A 213 12.74 -4.51 -1.30
C GLY A 213 11.64 -5.54 -1.50
N CYS A 214 11.84 -6.69 -0.87
CA CYS A 214 10.85 -7.75 -0.76
C CYS A 214 10.49 -7.93 0.71
N VAL A 215 9.19 -7.93 1.01
CA VAL A 215 8.65 -8.17 2.34
C VAL A 215 8.02 -9.56 2.33
N PRO A 216 8.61 -10.54 3.04
CA PRO A 216 8.04 -11.87 3.15
C PRO A 216 6.72 -11.80 3.90
N TRP A 217 5.82 -12.70 3.56
CA TRP A 217 4.62 -12.89 4.36
C TRP A 217 4.99 -13.58 5.68
N SER A 218 4.32 -13.20 6.76
CA SER A 218 4.42 -13.86 8.06
C SER A 218 3.06 -13.94 8.70
N ILE A 219 2.74 -15.09 9.28
CA ILE A 219 1.50 -15.31 10.05
C ILE A 219 1.44 -14.37 11.26
N ASP A 220 2.58 -14.10 11.88
CA ASP A 220 2.68 -13.25 13.07
C ASP A 220 2.20 -11.82 12.81
N LEU A 221 2.33 -11.32 11.56
CA LEU A 221 1.87 -9.98 11.20
C LEU A 221 0.35 -9.86 11.06
N ILE A 222 -0.36 -10.99 10.95
CA ILE A 222 -1.82 -11.04 10.76
C ILE A 222 -2.51 -11.76 11.91
N ALA A 223 -1.77 -12.41 12.79
CA ALA A 223 -2.31 -13.08 13.97
C ALA A 223 -3.06 -12.06 14.84
N THR A 224 -4.32 -12.36 15.11
CA THR A 224 -5.12 -11.54 16.03
C THR A 224 -4.79 -11.97 17.45
N ARG A 225 -4.33 -11.04 18.27
CA ARG A 225 -4.05 -11.35 19.68
C ARG A 225 -5.30 -11.83 20.40
N ALA A 226 -5.18 -12.86 21.22
CA ALA A 226 -6.29 -13.41 21.98
C ALA A 226 -7.05 -12.35 22.82
N ILE A 227 -6.33 -11.37 23.36
CA ILE A 227 -6.91 -10.25 24.12
C ILE A 227 -7.81 -9.36 23.23
N ASP A 228 -7.46 -9.14 21.96
CA ASP A 228 -8.26 -8.32 21.07
C ASP A 228 -9.51 -9.07 20.61
N MET A 229 -9.40 -10.39 20.40
CA MET A 229 -10.54 -11.27 20.15
C MET A 229 -11.51 -11.28 21.33
N ALA A 230 -10.99 -11.46 22.54
CA ALA A 230 -11.81 -11.47 23.76
C ALA A 230 -12.57 -10.13 23.93
N LYS A 231 -11.90 -9.01 23.73
CA LYS A 231 -12.53 -7.67 23.75
C LYS A 231 -13.61 -7.53 22.69
N HIS A 232 -13.36 -7.98 21.47
CA HIS A 232 -14.31 -7.89 20.35
C HIS A 232 -15.56 -8.74 20.62
N LEU A 233 -15.37 -9.95 21.13
CA LEU A 233 -16.44 -10.88 21.46
C LEU A 233 -17.11 -10.59 22.80
N LYS A 234 -16.58 -9.62 23.58
CA LYS A 234 -16.99 -9.37 24.97
C LYS A 234 -16.89 -10.62 25.85
N ALA A 235 -15.91 -11.46 25.58
CA ALA A 235 -15.67 -12.71 26.28
C ALA A 235 -14.91 -12.45 27.58
N GLU A 236 -15.23 -13.24 28.61
CA GLU A 236 -14.49 -13.26 29.87
C GLU A 236 -13.23 -14.13 29.72
N ILE A 237 -12.10 -13.61 30.16
CA ILE A 237 -10.83 -14.33 30.14
C ILE A 237 -10.73 -15.10 31.46
N ILE A 238 -10.92 -16.43 31.39
CA ILE A 238 -10.89 -17.32 32.56
C ILE A 238 -9.45 -17.63 33.02
N ASN A 239 -8.52 -17.70 32.05
CA ASN A 239 -7.10 -17.99 32.32
C ASN A 239 -6.22 -17.14 31.41
N GLU A 240 -5.33 -16.36 32.05
CA GLU A 240 -4.47 -15.38 31.38
C GLU A 240 -3.19 -16.00 30.78
N GLY A 241 -3.13 -17.15 30.24
CA GLY A 241 -1.93 -17.70 29.59
C GLY A 241 -1.07 -16.64 28.84
N GLU A 242 -0.45 -16.96 27.75
CA GLU A 242 0.29 -15.99 26.90
C GLU A 242 -0.65 -15.14 26.04
N ILE A 243 -1.39 -14.22 26.66
CA ILE A 243 -2.43 -13.40 25.99
C ILE A 243 -1.86 -12.33 25.03
N LYS A 244 -0.58 -12.02 25.17
CA LYS A 244 0.09 -10.92 24.43
C LYS A 244 1.00 -11.38 23.31
N SER A 245 1.12 -12.68 23.10
CA SER A 245 1.87 -13.25 21.98
C SER A 245 1.04 -13.29 20.70
#